data_2aa85d5aff0114d5a00ad0f0375b8439
#
_entry.id   2aa85d5aff0114d5a00ad0f0375b8439
#
_cell.length_a   1.000
_cell.length_b   1.000
_cell.length_c   1.000
_cell.angle_alpha   90.00
_cell.angle_beta   90.00
_cell.angle_gamma   90.00
#
_symmetry.space_group_name_H-M   'P 1'
#
loop_
_entity.id
_entity.type
_entity.pdbx_description
1 polymer ?
#
loop_
_entity_poly.entity_id
_entity_poly.type
_entity_poly.pdbx_seq_one_letter_code
_entity_poly.pdbx_strand_id
1 'polypeptide(L)'
;FGTPYMVALMENAALTLVAATLPEGKGSVGIAMNITHSASTPVGMTVRAEAEVTNISANGKIIDFKVSAYDEAGLIGEGTHQRAIIDNERFMAKTNSKLNH
;
A
#
# COMPACT_ATOMS: atom_id res chain seq x y z
N PHE A 1 -6.45 -14.36 -11.73
CA PHE A 1 -5.82 -13.39 -10.84
C PHE A 1 -6.89 -12.52 -10.17
N GLY A 2 -7.08 -12.72 -8.90
CA GLY A 2 -8.16 -12.10 -8.16
C GLY A 2 -7.84 -10.69 -7.66
N THR A 3 -8.90 -9.88 -7.48
CA THR A 3 -8.76 -8.52 -6.95
C THR A 3 -7.98 -8.45 -5.62
N PRO A 4 -8.19 -9.36 -4.64
CA PRO A 4 -7.40 -9.33 -3.40
C PRO A 4 -5.89 -9.48 -3.63
N TYR A 5 -5.47 -10.27 -4.59
CA TYR A 5 -4.06 -10.40 -4.94
C TYR A 5 -3.50 -9.13 -5.57
N MET A 6 -4.27 -8.49 -6.44
CA MET A 6 -3.88 -7.23 -7.05
C MET A 6 -3.71 -6.14 -6.00
N VAL A 7 -4.64 -6.03 -5.07
CA VAL A 7 -4.57 -5.09 -3.94
C VAL A 7 -3.33 -5.35 -3.10
N ALA A 8 -3.04 -6.60 -2.79
CA ALA A 8 -1.86 -6.98 -2.01
C ALA A 8 -0.56 -6.57 -2.70
N LEU A 9 -0.46 -6.74 -4.02
CA LEU A 9 0.70 -6.31 -4.79
C LEU A 9 0.86 -4.79 -4.80
N MET A 10 -0.23 -4.06 -4.98
CA MET A 10 -0.23 -2.60 -4.94
C MET A 10 0.19 -2.07 -3.57
N GLU A 11 -0.35 -2.66 -2.52
CA GLU A 11 -0.03 -2.30 -1.13
C GLU A 11 1.44 -2.58 -0.82
N ASN A 12 1.95 -3.72 -1.26
CA ASN A 12 3.35 -4.08 -1.09
C ASN A 12 4.29 -3.14 -1.86
N ALA A 13 3.91 -2.70 -3.04
CA ALA A 13 4.70 -1.74 -3.82
C ALA A 13 4.81 -0.41 -3.06
N ALA A 14 3.70 0.09 -2.50
CA ALA A 14 3.68 1.31 -1.71
C ALA A 14 4.48 1.16 -0.41
N LEU A 15 4.30 0.04 0.29
CA LEU A 15 5.03 -0.27 1.52
C LEU A 15 6.53 -0.28 1.30
N THR A 16 6.99 -0.96 0.23
CA THR A 16 8.41 -1.07 -0.10
C THR A 16 9.02 0.30 -0.40
N LEU A 17 8.28 1.14 -1.14
CA LEU A 17 8.73 2.47 -1.48
C LEU A 17 8.93 3.34 -0.22
N VAL A 18 7.98 3.28 0.71
CA VAL A 18 8.04 4.04 1.96
C VAL A 18 9.12 3.48 2.90
N ALA A 19 9.19 2.17 3.05
CA ALA A 19 10.13 1.52 3.95
C ALA A 19 11.59 1.88 3.64
N ALA A 20 11.92 2.10 2.37
CA ALA A 20 13.26 2.48 1.94
C ALA A 20 13.73 3.84 2.48
N THR A 21 12.78 4.71 2.89
CA THR A 21 13.06 6.07 3.34
C THR A 21 12.84 6.29 4.83
N LEU A 22 12.24 5.33 5.53
CA LEU A 22 11.91 5.48 6.95
C LEU A 22 13.09 5.14 7.85
N PRO A 23 13.29 5.90 8.95
CA PRO A 23 14.28 5.57 9.96
C PRO A 23 13.88 4.31 10.73
N GLU A 24 14.84 3.71 11.41
CA GLU A 24 14.60 2.58 12.30
C GLU A 24 13.54 2.92 13.36
N GLY A 25 12.69 1.97 13.67
CA GLY A 25 11.60 2.15 14.63
C GLY A 25 10.35 2.78 14.05
N LYS A 26 10.39 3.24 12.80
CA LYS A 26 9.23 3.77 12.08
C LYS A 26 8.72 2.77 11.07
N GLY A 27 7.41 2.79 10.88
CA GLY A 27 6.74 1.96 9.89
C GLY A 27 5.59 2.71 9.25
N SER A 28 4.83 2.02 8.43
CA SER A 28 3.61 2.57 7.86
C SER A 28 2.49 1.54 7.86
N VAL A 29 1.27 2.03 7.94
CA VAL A 29 0.06 1.19 7.82
C VAL A 29 -0.83 1.73 6.72
N GLY A 30 -1.47 0.84 5.97
CA GLY A 30 -2.46 1.21 4.96
C GLY A 30 -3.73 1.69 5.65
N ILE A 31 -4.24 2.85 5.25
CA ILE A 31 -5.47 3.44 5.82
C ILE A 31 -6.58 3.61 4.81
N ALA A 32 -6.29 3.61 3.52
CA ALA A 32 -7.29 3.69 2.48
C ALA A 32 -6.78 3.06 1.18
N MET A 33 -7.68 2.41 0.46
CA MET A 33 -7.40 1.84 -0.86
C MET A 33 -8.66 1.97 -1.69
N ASN A 34 -8.56 2.67 -2.81
CA ASN A 34 -9.68 2.87 -3.73
C ASN A 34 -9.19 2.55 -5.14
N ILE A 35 -9.57 1.41 -5.66
CA ILE A 35 -9.07 0.89 -6.93
C ILE A 35 -10.18 0.41 -7.84
N THR A 36 -9.85 0.37 -9.14
CA THR A 36 -10.66 -0.28 -10.17
C THR A 36 -9.86 -1.43 -10.77
N HIS A 37 -10.44 -2.63 -10.78
CA HIS A 37 -9.88 -3.79 -11.45
C HIS A 37 -10.54 -3.88 -12.82
N SER A 38 -9.87 -3.39 -13.85
CA SER A 38 -10.46 -3.14 -15.16
C SER A 38 -10.30 -4.28 -16.17
N ALA A 39 -9.38 -5.20 -15.92
CA ALA A 39 -9.16 -6.35 -16.82
C ALA A 39 -8.73 -7.57 -16.02
N SER A 40 -9.20 -8.74 -16.45
CA SER A 40 -8.81 -10.02 -15.85
C SER A 40 -7.46 -10.49 -16.40
N THR A 41 -6.76 -11.28 -15.61
CA THR A 41 -5.48 -11.87 -15.99
C THR A 41 -5.57 -13.40 -15.93
N PRO A 42 -5.23 -14.09 -17.02
CA PRO A 42 -5.24 -15.57 -17.01
C PRO A 42 -4.11 -16.13 -16.13
N VAL A 43 -4.34 -17.36 -15.66
CA VAL A 43 -3.34 -18.10 -14.89
C VAL A 43 -2.06 -18.28 -15.71
N GLY A 44 -0.91 -18.08 -15.05
CA GLY A 44 0.40 -18.25 -15.69
C GLY A 44 1.00 -16.96 -16.24
N MET A 45 0.22 -15.88 -16.32
CA MET A 45 0.73 -14.57 -16.76
C MET A 45 1.38 -13.84 -15.58
N THR A 46 2.51 -13.20 -15.81
CA THR A 46 3.20 -12.41 -14.79
C THR A 46 2.47 -11.09 -14.54
N VAL A 47 2.31 -10.74 -13.28
CA VAL A 47 1.69 -9.48 -12.84
C VAL A 47 2.71 -8.67 -12.05
N ARG A 48 2.74 -7.35 -12.31
CA ARG A 48 3.54 -6.41 -11.52
C ARG A 48 2.68 -5.25 -11.05
N ALA A 49 3.05 -4.65 -9.93
CA ALA A 49 2.41 -3.46 -9.41
C ALA A 49 3.43 -2.33 -9.26
N GLU A 50 2.95 -1.11 -9.40
CA GLU A 50 3.73 0.11 -9.23
C GLU A 50 3.02 1.04 -8.27
N ALA A 51 3.79 1.81 -7.51
CA ALA A 51 3.29 2.86 -6.64
C ALA A 51 4.08 4.14 -6.87
N GLU A 52 3.37 5.26 -6.87
CA GLU A 52 3.96 6.59 -7.02
C GLU A 52 3.42 7.50 -5.92
N VAL A 53 4.30 8.20 -5.22
CA VAL A 53 3.88 9.19 -4.23
C VAL A 53 3.29 10.40 -4.95
N THR A 54 2.05 10.75 -4.60
CA THR A 54 1.36 11.89 -5.20
C THR A 54 1.24 13.08 -4.24
N ASN A 55 1.24 12.81 -2.93
CA ASN A 55 1.18 13.85 -1.92
C ASN A 55 1.72 13.35 -0.59
N ILE A 56 2.29 14.27 0.17
CA ILE A 56 2.71 14.02 1.56
C ILE A 56 2.08 15.13 2.39
N SER A 57 1.39 14.76 3.49
CA SER A 57 0.76 15.74 4.36
C SER A 57 1.78 16.70 4.98
N ALA A 58 1.34 17.89 5.41
CA ALA A 58 2.22 18.92 5.95
C ALA A 58 3.05 18.44 7.15
N ASN A 59 2.50 17.52 7.95
CA ASN A 59 3.22 16.94 9.10
C ASN A 59 4.06 15.69 8.73
N GLY A 60 4.04 15.28 7.46
CA GLY A 60 4.79 14.11 6.99
C GLY A 60 4.22 12.76 7.40
N LYS A 61 3.05 12.72 8.02
CA LYS A 61 2.50 11.49 8.59
C LYS A 61 1.58 10.72 7.66
N ILE A 62 1.03 11.37 6.65
CA ILE A 62 0.12 10.73 5.68
C ILE A 62 0.73 10.86 4.30
N ILE A 63 0.82 9.74 3.60
CA ILE A 63 1.36 9.68 2.24
C ILE A 63 0.30 9.14 1.32
N ASP A 64 0.02 9.88 0.25
CA ASP A 64 -0.89 9.47 -0.81
C ASP A 64 -0.10 8.90 -1.99
N PHE A 65 -0.64 7.83 -2.56
CA PHE A 65 -0.04 7.14 -3.70
C PHE A 65 -1.05 7.01 -4.83
N LYS A 66 -0.52 7.04 -6.04
CA LYS A 66 -1.18 6.41 -7.19
C LYS A 66 -0.62 5.00 -7.30
N VAL A 67 -1.50 4.01 -7.43
CA VAL A 67 -1.11 2.61 -7.59
C VAL A 67 -1.66 2.05 -8.90
N SER A 68 -0.89 1.18 -9.52
CA SER A 68 -1.24 0.57 -10.79
C SER A 68 -0.77 -0.89 -10.80
N ALA A 69 -1.49 -1.73 -11.52
CA ALA A 69 -1.08 -3.11 -11.74
C ALA A 69 -1.16 -3.45 -13.21
N TYR A 70 -0.23 -4.26 -13.67
CA TYR A 70 -0.08 -4.63 -15.08
C TYR A 70 0.14 -6.12 -15.18
N ASP A 71 -0.46 -6.75 -16.18
CA ASP A 71 -0.04 -8.06 -16.65
C ASP A 71 0.82 -7.89 -17.91
N GLU A 72 1.15 -8.99 -18.60
CA GLU A 72 1.99 -8.95 -19.78
C GLU A 72 1.31 -8.22 -20.96
N ALA A 73 -0.02 -8.09 -20.94
CA ALA A 73 -0.78 -7.42 -22.00
C ALA A 73 -1.00 -5.92 -21.72
N GLY A 74 -0.85 -5.46 -20.47
CA GLY A 74 -1.02 -4.05 -20.12
C GLY A 74 -1.67 -3.81 -18.77
N LEU A 75 -2.26 -2.64 -18.59
CA LEU A 75 -2.90 -2.23 -17.35
C LEU A 75 -4.11 -3.11 -17.03
N ILE A 76 -4.15 -3.63 -15.79
CA ILE A 76 -5.27 -4.42 -15.30
C ILE A 76 -6.02 -3.76 -14.16
N GLY A 77 -5.43 -2.77 -13.51
CA GLY A 77 -6.07 -2.03 -12.44
C GLY A 77 -5.29 -0.81 -12.03
N GLU A 78 -5.98 0.15 -11.47
CA GLU A 78 -5.37 1.37 -10.95
C GLU A 78 -6.23 2.01 -9.88
N GLY A 79 -5.65 2.94 -9.15
CA GLY A 79 -6.37 3.68 -8.14
C GLY A 79 -5.46 4.47 -7.23
N THR A 80 -5.97 4.73 -6.03
CA THR A 80 -5.27 5.50 -5.01
C THR A 80 -5.11 4.68 -3.75
N HIS A 81 -4.04 4.95 -3.02
CA HIS A 81 -3.73 4.31 -1.75
C HIS A 81 -3.18 5.36 -0.80
N GLN A 82 -3.51 5.21 0.47
CA GLN A 82 -3.05 6.13 1.50
C GLN A 82 -2.45 5.32 2.65
N ARG A 83 -1.28 5.76 3.14
CA ARG A 83 -0.60 5.13 4.27
C ARG A 83 -0.29 6.17 5.34
N ALA A 84 -0.36 5.75 6.59
CA ALA A 84 0.03 6.56 7.73
C ALA A 84 1.40 6.09 8.24
N ILE A 85 2.28 7.04 8.53
CA ILE A 85 3.56 6.76 9.17
C ILE A 85 3.32 6.59 10.67
N ILE A 86 3.86 5.53 11.24
CA ILE A 86 3.69 5.20 12.64
C ILE A 86 5.04 5.02 13.33
N ASP A 87 5.05 5.23 14.63
CA ASP A 87 6.10 4.75 15.52
C ASP A 87 5.72 3.33 15.92
N ASN A 88 6.54 2.34 15.55
CA ASN A 88 6.21 0.93 15.76
C ASN A 88 5.96 0.59 17.23
N GLU A 89 6.77 1.10 18.12
CA GLU A 89 6.65 0.84 19.54
C GLU A 89 5.36 1.44 20.12
N ARG A 90 5.08 2.70 19.80
CA ARG A 90 3.84 3.37 20.23
C ARG A 90 2.60 2.71 19.65
N PHE A 91 2.66 2.33 18.39
CA PHE A 91 1.54 1.68 17.73
C PHE A 91 1.22 0.34 18.40
N MET A 92 2.23 -0.47 18.66
CA MET A 92 2.05 -1.76 19.33
C MET A 92 1.55 -1.59 20.76
N ALA A 93 2.07 -0.63 21.51
CA ALA A 93 1.61 -0.33 22.87
C ALA A 93 0.15 0.07 22.88
N LYS A 94 -0.29 0.93 21.98
CA LYS A 94 -1.68 1.34 21.85
C LYS A 94 -2.59 0.17 21.47
N THR A 95 -2.16 -0.67 20.56
CA THR A 95 -2.91 -1.86 20.15
C THR A 95 -3.04 -2.83 21.31
N ASN A 96 -1.94 -3.10 22.01
CA ASN A 96 -1.95 -4.03 23.15
C ASN A 96 -2.78 -3.52 24.33
N SER A 97 -2.89 -2.21 24.51
CA SER A 97 -3.71 -1.64 25.60
C SER A 97 -5.19 -2.03 25.49
N LYS A 98 -5.67 -2.37 24.30
CA LYS A 98 -7.04 -2.84 24.09
C LYS A 98 -7.31 -4.20 24.75
N LEU A 99 -6.26 -4.98 24.97
CA LEU A 99 -6.38 -6.30 25.62
C LEU A 99 -6.63 -6.20 27.12
N ASN A 100 -6.37 -5.05 27.72
CA ASN A 100 -6.46 -4.80 29.15
C ASN A 100 -7.75 -4.10 29.59
N HIS A 101 -8.71 -4.03 28.72
CA HIS A 101 -10.04 -3.44 29.01
C HIS A 101 -11.07 -4.46 29.40
#